data_5e11c13fc94a61bd2aed1c8cf225d137
#
_entry.id   5e11c13fc94a61bd2aed1c8cf225d137
#
_cell.length_a   1.000
_cell.length_b   1.000
_cell.length_c   1.000
_cell.angle_alpha   90.00
_cell.angle_beta   90.00
_cell.angle_gamma   90.00
#
_symmetry.space_group_name_H-M   'P 1'
#
loop_
_entity.id
_entity.type
_entity.pdbx_description
1 polymer ?
#
loop_
_entity_poly.entity_id
_entity_poly.type
_entity_poly.pdbx_seq_one_letter_code
_entity_poly.pdbx_strand_id
1 'polypeptide(L)'
;MKQLQGEEVPFAPADPNNFVGSARVKKLPMVEDGGQSVIVYLVEFEPGGRTNWHRHSAPQLLLVKEGRGLVQKWGEPVRAMAAGDAICIEPNEKHWHGAAPGTKMAHFAVNLTLTTEWLEPVSDDQYRAS
;
A
#
# COMPACT_ATOMS: atom_id res chain seq x y z
N MET A 1 22.33 10.09 -13.78
CA MET A 1 21.85 8.90 -13.08
C MET A 1 22.03 9.12 -11.59
N LYS A 2 21.03 8.75 -10.80
CA LYS A 2 21.10 8.85 -9.33
C LYS A 2 20.86 7.48 -8.74
N GLN A 3 21.60 7.17 -7.69
CA GLN A 3 21.42 5.92 -6.95
C GLN A 3 21.22 6.25 -5.48
N LEU A 4 20.24 5.60 -4.86
CA LEU A 4 20.02 5.65 -3.42
C LEU A 4 20.18 4.24 -2.87
N GLN A 5 21.01 4.10 -1.85
CA GLN A 5 21.12 2.82 -1.15
C GLN A 5 19.96 2.71 -0.16
N GLY A 6 19.24 1.58 -0.21
CA GLY A 6 18.05 1.40 0.62
C GLY A 6 18.31 1.57 2.12
N GLU A 7 19.51 1.21 2.58
CA GLU A 7 19.91 1.36 3.98
C GLU A 7 19.96 2.81 4.47
N GLU A 8 20.14 3.76 3.54
CA GLU A 8 20.22 5.18 3.87
C GLU A 8 18.85 5.83 4.09
N VAL A 9 17.77 5.13 3.71
CA VAL A 9 16.42 5.63 3.91
C VAL A 9 15.81 4.93 5.12
N PRO A 10 15.51 5.68 6.19
CA PRO A 10 14.92 5.08 7.37
C PRO A 10 13.44 4.74 7.13
N PHE A 11 12.96 3.68 7.78
CA PHE A 11 11.54 3.46 7.93
C PHE A 11 10.94 4.44 8.93
N ALA A 12 9.71 4.85 8.69
CA ALA A 12 8.90 5.59 9.65
C ALA A 12 7.63 4.78 9.97
N PRO A 13 7.09 4.89 11.20
CA PRO A 13 5.80 4.28 11.51
C PRO A 13 4.72 4.82 10.56
N ALA A 14 3.82 3.94 10.13
CA ALA A 14 2.66 4.37 9.36
C ALA A 14 1.75 5.25 10.22
N ASP A 15 1.10 6.23 9.58
CA ASP A 15 0.20 7.16 10.27
C ASP A 15 -1.02 6.40 10.80
N PRO A 16 -1.25 6.38 12.14
CA PRO A 16 -2.38 5.65 12.72
C PRO A 16 -3.74 6.23 12.32
N ASN A 17 -3.78 7.44 11.77
CA ASN A 17 -5.02 7.99 11.21
C ASN A 17 -5.41 7.33 9.89
N ASN A 18 -4.47 6.70 9.21
CA ASN A 18 -4.64 6.14 7.87
C ASN A 18 -4.44 4.62 7.81
N PHE A 19 -4.02 4.01 8.92
CA PHE A 19 -3.73 2.57 9.00
C PHE A 19 -4.35 1.98 10.27
N VAL A 20 -4.70 0.70 10.19
CA VAL A 20 -5.10 -0.12 11.32
C VAL A 20 -3.99 -1.14 11.59
N GLY A 21 -3.64 -1.33 12.86
CA GLY A 21 -2.56 -2.23 13.23
C GLY A 21 -1.19 -1.60 12.99
N SER A 22 -0.15 -2.44 12.89
CA SER A 22 1.22 -1.97 12.79
C SER A 22 1.77 -2.10 11.37
N ALA A 23 2.32 -1.00 10.88
CA ALA A 23 3.02 -0.95 9.60
C ALA A 23 4.10 0.11 9.66
N ARG A 24 5.07 0.01 8.76
CA ARG A 24 6.10 1.03 8.60
C ARG A 24 6.33 1.32 7.13
N VAL A 25 6.72 2.55 6.84
CA VAL A 25 6.80 3.08 5.49
C VAL A 25 8.18 3.67 5.25
N LYS A 26 8.71 3.39 4.07
CA LYS A 26 9.94 3.99 3.57
C LYS A 26 9.61 4.66 2.24
N LYS A 27 9.85 5.97 2.15
CA LYS A 27 9.69 6.70 0.90
C LYS A 27 10.99 6.64 0.13
N LEU A 28 10.95 6.04 -1.03
CA LEU A 28 12.11 5.92 -1.93
C LEU A 28 12.26 7.18 -2.79
N PRO A 29 13.35 7.31 -3.56
CA PRO A 29 13.59 8.50 -4.35
C PRO A 29 12.43 8.78 -5.30
N MET A 30 12.11 10.05 -5.43
CA MET A 30 11.11 10.54 -6.34
C MET A 30 11.77 10.92 -7.67
N VAL A 31 11.12 10.55 -8.77
CA VAL A 31 11.51 11.02 -10.10
C VAL A 31 10.50 12.07 -10.53
N GLU A 32 10.99 13.26 -10.84
CA GLU A 32 10.15 14.37 -11.32
C GLU A 32 10.65 14.86 -12.68
N ASP A 33 9.72 15.08 -13.59
CA ASP A 33 10.00 15.65 -14.90
C ASP A 33 8.73 16.29 -15.48
N GLY A 34 8.81 17.56 -15.84
CA GLY A 34 7.73 18.25 -16.54
C GLY A 34 6.39 18.26 -15.81
N GLY A 35 6.38 18.36 -14.48
CA GLY A 35 5.16 18.33 -13.69
C GLY A 35 4.64 16.93 -13.36
N GLN A 36 5.33 15.89 -13.83
CA GLN A 36 5.02 14.51 -13.51
C GLN A 36 5.97 14.01 -12.42
N SER A 37 5.47 13.13 -11.56
CA SER A 37 6.28 12.50 -10.54
C SER A 37 5.98 11.01 -10.45
N VAL A 38 7.00 10.23 -10.10
CA VAL A 38 6.87 8.84 -9.71
C VAL A 38 7.41 8.73 -8.29
N ILE A 39 6.55 8.37 -7.36
CA ILE A 39 6.92 8.17 -5.96
C ILE A 39 6.75 6.69 -5.66
N VAL A 40 7.78 6.08 -5.06
CA VAL A 40 7.73 4.69 -4.67
C VAL A 40 7.83 4.61 -3.16
N TYR A 41 6.87 3.94 -2.53
CA TYR A 41 6.91 3.61 -1.12
C TYR A 41 7.17 2.12 -0.95
N LEU A 42 8.02 1.76 0.00
CA LEU A 42 8.08 0.40 0.52
C LEU A 42 7.28 0.38 1.82
N VAL A 43 6.26 -0.45 1.88
CA VAL A 43 5.40 -0.58 3.05
C VAL A 43 5.48 -2.00 3.58
N GLU A 44 5.80 -2.13 4.87
CA GLU A 44 5.84 -3.41 5.56
C GLU A 44 4.72 -3.44 6.60
N PHE A 45 3.89 -4.47 6.52
CA PHE A 45 2.76 -4.68 7.43
C PHE A 45 3.04 -5.86 8.35
N GLU A 46 2.80 -5.68 9.64
CA GLU A 46 2.72 -6.79 10.58
C GLU A 46 1.42 -7.56 10.37
N PRO A 47 1.31 -8.80 10.87
CA PRO A 47 0.05 -9.56 10.77
C PRO A 47 -1.14 -8.73 11.23
N GLY A 48 -2.20 -8.66 10.43
CA GLY A 48 -3.37 -7.85 10.70
C GLY A 48 -3.27 -6.37 10.33
N GLY A 49 -2.06 -5.88 10.07
CA GLY A 49 -1.84 -4.50 9.66
C GLY A 49 -2.40 -4.24 8.26
N ARG A 50 -3.05 -3.11 8.09
CA ARG A 50 -3.72 -2.75 6.84
C ARG A 50 -3.94 -1.25 6.72
N THR A 51 -4.13 -0.78 5.49
CA THR A 51 -4.54 0.61 5.27
C THR A 51 -6.02 0.78 5.63
N ASN A 52 -6.41 2.03 5.88
CA ASN A 52 -7.82 2.38 5.81
C ASN A 52 -8.33 2.22 4.37
N TRP A 53 -9.64 2.23 4.20
CA TRP A 53 -10.23 2.46 2.89
C TRP A 53 -9.73 3.80 2.36
N HIS A 54 -9.38 3.83 1.08
CA HIS A 54 -8.90 5.04 0.43
C HIS A 54 -9.04 4.94 -1.08
N ARG A 55 -8.83 6.06 -1.76
CA ARG A 55 -8.82 6.13 -3.22
C ARG A 55 -7.81 7.16 -3.71
N HIS A 56 -7.36 6.99 -4.93
CA HIS A 56 -6.39 7.86 -5.57
C HIS A 56 -6.96 8.50 -6.83
N SER A 57 -6.44 9.67 -7.19
CA SER A 57 -6.85 10.38 -8.41
C SER A 57 -6.25 9.79 -9.69
N ALA A 58 -5.22 8.95 -9.57
CA ALA A 58 -4.53 8.30 -10.69
C ALA A 58 -4.24 6.84 -10.34
N PRO A 59 -3.84 6.00 -11.31
CA PRO A 59 -3.54 4.59 -11.04
C PRO A 59 -2.41 4.42 -10.04
N GLN A 60 -2.51 3.40 -9.21
CA GLN A 60 -1.45 2.94 -8.31
C GLN A 60 -1.09 1.50 -8.65
N LEU A 61 0.21 1.22 -8.68
CA LEU A 61 0.69 -0.14 -8.86
C LEU A 61 1.26 -0.66 -7.56
N LEU A 62 0.75 -1.81 -7.10
CA LEU A 62 1.32 -2.53 -5.95
C LEU A 62 2.13 -3.70 -6.46
N LEU A 63 3.36 -3.82 -5.99
CA LEU A 63 4.25 -4.95 -6.30
C LEU A 63 4.58 -5.65 -4.98
N VAL A 64 4.07 -6.85 -4.80
CA VAL A 64 4.29 -7.61 -3.56
C VAL A 64 5.72 -8.12 -3.54
N LYS A 65 6.48 -7.69 -2.53
CA LYS A 65 7.89 -8.04 -2.37
C LYS A 65 8.05 -9.36 -1.62
N GLU A 66 7.30 -9.54 -0.52
CA GLU A 66 7.39 -10.73 0.31
C GLU A 66 6.14 -10.92 1.14
N GLY A 67 5.92 -12.14 1.59
CA GLY A 67 4.81 -12.51 2.45
C GLY A 67 3.51 -12.68 1.70
N ARG A 68 2.42 -12.61 2.45
CA ARG A 68 1.06 -12.73 1.93
C ARG A 68 0.22 -11.57 2.38
N GLY A 69 -0.59 -11.05 1.48
CA GLY A 69 -1.44 -9.92 1.75
C GLY A 69 -2.85 -10.10 1.22
N LEU A 70 -3.65 -9.09 1.50
CA LEU A 70 -5.03 -8.98 1.05
C LEU A 70 -5.21 -7.63 0.38
N VAL A 71 -6.07 -7.60 -0.64
CA VAL A 71 -6.52 -6.38 -1.30
C VAL A 71 -8.00 -6.51 -1.60
N GLN A 72 -8.75 -5.42 -1.42
CA GLN A 72 -10.17 -5.41 -1.69
C GLN A 72 -10.61 -4.09 -2.28
N LYS A 73 -11.41 -4.16 -3.33
CA LYS A 73 -12.17 -3.04 -3.84
C LYS A 73 -13.54 -3.04 -3.18
N TRP A 74 -14.03 -1.87 -2.80
CA TRP A 74 -15.35 -1.71 -2.20
C TRP A 74 -16.43 -2.37 -3.07
N GLY A 75 -17.24 -3.22 -2.44
CA GLY A 75 -18.32 -3.94 -3.13
C GLY A 75 -17.89 -5.24 -3.79
N GLU A 76 -16.62 -5.61 -3.74
CA GLU A 76 -16.09 -6.86 -4.29
C GLU A 76 -15.52 -7.75 -3.19
N PRO A 77 -15.34 -9.06 -3.44
CA PRO A 77 -14.68 -9.94 -2.48
C PRO A 77 -13.22 -9.57 -2.27
N VAL A 78 -12.69 -9.89 -1.08
CA VAL A 78 -11.27 -9.76 -0.78
C VAL A 78 -10.47 -10.71 -1.65
N ARG A 79 -9.34 -10.23 -2.18
CA ARG A 79 -8.39 -11.03 -2.95
C ARG A 79 -7.10 -11.23 -2.19
N ALA A 80 -6.54 -12.43 -2.30
CA ALA A 80 -5.21 -12.71 -1.75
C ALA A 80 -4.12 -12.22 -2.70
N MET A 81 -3.02 -11.75 -2.11
CA MET A 81 -1.79 -11.38 -2.83
C MET A 81 -0.63 -12.19 -2.26
N ALA A 82 0.32 -12.53 -3.11
CA ALA A 82 1.54 -13.21 -2.70
C ALA A 82 2.76 -12.57 -3.36
N ALA A 83 3.95 -12.88 -2.84
CA ALA A 83 5.20 -12.37 -3.37
C ALA A 83 5.30 -12.60 -4.89
N GLY A 84 5.65 -11.55 -5.62
CA GLY A 84 5.71 -11.55 -7.07
C GLY A 84 4.45 -11.05 -7.78
N ASP A 85 3.33 -10.91 -7.07
CA ASP A 85 2.09 -10.40 -7.65
C ASP A 85 2.17 -8.89 -7.88
N ALA A 86 1.50 -8.46 -8.94
CA ALA A 86 1.30 -7.05 -9.27
C ALA A 86 -0.19 -6.74 -9.31
N ILE A 87 -0.60 -5.71 -8.62
CA ILE A 87 -1.99 -5.25 -8.58
C ILE A 87 -2.05 -3.82 -9.10
N CYS A 88 -2.82 -3.59 -10.14
CA CYS A 88 -3.09 -2.26 -10.65
C CYS A 88 -4.42 -1.78 -10.10
N ILE A 89 -4.37 -0.69 -9.32
CA ILE A 89 -5.57 -0.07 -8.76
C ILE A 89 -5.91 1.13 -9.64
N GLU A 90 -7.13 1.12 -10.19
CA GLU A 90 -7.59 2.14 -11.10
C GLU A 90 -7.93 3.45 -10.37
N PRO A 91 -7.96 4.58 -11.08
CA PRO A 91 -8.35 5.85 -10.46
C PRO A 91 -9.71 5.78 -9.79
N ASN A 92 -9.79 6.38 -8.60
CA ASN A 92 -11.02 6.53 -7.82
C ASN A 92 -11.64 5.22 -7.31
N GLU A 93 -10.96 4.08 -7.45
CA GLU A 93 -11.40 2.85 -6.82
C GLU A 93 -11.19 2.93 -5.31
N LYS A 94 -12.26 2.87 -4.53
CA LYS A 94 -12.20 2.75 -3.08
C LYS A 94 -11.70 1.36 -2.73
N HIS A 95 -10.56 1.28 -2.03
CA HIS A 95 -9.88 0.01 -1.77
C HIS A 95 -9.07 0.07 -0.48
N TRP A 96 -8.61 -1.09 -0.06
CA TRP A 96 -7.60 -1.23 1.00
C TRP A 96 -6.67 -2.39 0.68
N HIS A 97 -5.51 -2.40 1.30
CA HIS A 97 -4.57 -3.50 1.23
C HIS A 97 -3.81 -3.64 2.55
N GLY A 98 -3.31 -4.84 2.82
CA GLY A 98 -2.59 -5.12 4.04
C GLY A 98 -2.09 -6.55 4.11
N ALA A 99 -1.57 -6.92 5.28
CA ALA A 99 -1.08 -8.27 5.53
C ALA A 99 -2.25 -9.24 5.72
N ALA A 100 -2.08 -10.48 5.24
CA ALA A 100 -3.02 -11.54 5.54
C ALA A 100 -2.92 -11.94 7.02
N PRO A 101 -3.96 -12.57 7.59
CA PRO A 101 -3.91 -13.03 8.98
C PRO A 101 -2.72 -13.96 9.23
N GLY A 102 -1.99 -13.70 10.33
CA GLY A 102 -0.91 -14.56 10.79
C GLY A 102 0.40 -14.45 10.02
N THR A 103 0.52 -13.54 9.07
CA THR A 103 1.76 -13.37 8.29
C THR A 103 2.07 -11.90 8.08
N LYS A 104 3.34 -11.59 7.90
CA LYS A 104 3.80 -10.27 7.45
C LYS A 104 3.64 -10.14 5.95
N MET A 105 3.56 -8.92 5.46
CA MET A 105 3.58 -8.65 4.03
C MET A 105 4.30 -7.34 3.76
N ALA A 106 5.10 -7.29 2.71
CA ALA A 106 5.72 -6.08 2.22
C ALA A 106 5.41 -5.89 0.73
N HIS A 107 5.09 -4.66 0.35
CA HIS A 107 4.90 -4.31 -1.05
C HIS A 107 5.54 -2.96 -1.37
N PHE A 108 5.87 -2.78 -2.64
CA PHE A 108 6.12 -1.45 -3.18
C PHE A 108 4.80 -0.87 -3.68
N ALA A 109 4.57 0.39 -3.36
CA ALA A 109 3.48 1.18 -3.94
C ALA A 109 4.09 2.20 -4.89
N VAL A 110 3.79 2.06 -6.17
CA VAL A 110 4.29 2.96 -7.22
C VAL A 110 3.18 3.93 -7.56
N ASN A 111 3.39 5.19 -7.20
CA ASN A 111 2.41 6.25 -7.38
C ASN A 111 2.90 7.23 -8.44
N LEU A 112 2.10 7.38 -9.48
CA LEU A 112 2.26 8.49 -10.42
C LEU A 112 1.73 9.77 -9.75
N THR A 113 1.84 10.92 -10.40
CA THR A 113 1.27 12.16 -9.87
C THR A 113 -0.19 11.95 -9.48
N LEU A 114 -0.45 11.85 -8.18
CA LEU A 114 -1.79 11.57 -7.67
C LEU A 114 -2.01 12.23 -6.32
N THR A 115 -3.29 12.35 -5.95
CA THR A 115 -3.72 12.69 -4.59
C THR A 115 -4.43 11.48 -3.99
N THR A 116 -4.34 11.34 -2.67
CA THR A 116 -5.00 10.26 -1.93
C THR A 116 -6.09 10.84 -1.05
N GLU A 117 -7.28 10.27 -1.12
CA GLU A 117 -8.36 10.54 -0.19
C GLU A 117 -8.47 9.38 0.79
N TRP A 118 -8.10 9.63 2.04
CA TRP A 118 -8.19 8.65 3.11
C TRP A 118 -9.60 8.63 3.67
N LEU A 119 -10.14 7.43 3.86
CA LEU A 119 -11.51 7.19 4.29
C LEU A 119 -11.52 6.41 5.60
N GLU A 120 -12.62 5.70 5.88
CA GLU A 120 -12.80 5.00 7.14
C GLU A 120 -11.85 3.82 7.32
N PRO A 121 -11.54 3.44 8.56
CA PRO A 121 -10.78 2.23 8.83
C PRO A 121 -11.48 0.98 8.32
N VAL A 122 -10.71 -0.01 7.90
CA VAL A 122 -11.23 -1.36 7.62
C VAL A 122 -11.51 -2.02 8.96
N SER A 123 -12.78 -2.36 9.21
CA SER A 123 -13.17 -3.01 10.44
C SER A 123 -12.60 -4.43 10.53
N ASP A 124 -12.53 -4.97 11.74
CA ASP A 124 -12.11 -6.36 11.94
C ASP A 124 -13.04 -7.33 11.21
N ASP A 125 -14.34 -7.05 11.17
CA ASP A 125 -15.30 -7.89 10.46
C ASP A 125 -15.05 -7.87 8.96
N GLN A 126 -14.79 -6.70 8.37
CA GLN A 126 -14.43 -6.58 6.95
C GLN A 126 -13.13 -7.33 6.64
N TYR A 127 -12.14 -7.18 7.50
CA TYR A 127 -10.85 -7.86 7.35
C TYR A 127 -10.98 -9.38 7.44
N ARG A 128 -11.80 -9.88 8.35
CA ARG A 128 -12.01 -11.33 8.53
C ARG A 128 -12.95 -11.94 7.50
N ALA A 129 -13.63 -11.14 6.71
CA ALA A 129 -14.51 -11.62 5.65
C ALA A 129 -13.76 -12.23 4.45
N SER A 130 -12.44 -12.28 4.54
CA SER A 130 -11.59 -12.85 3.49
C SER A 130 -11.58 -14.38 3.48
#